data_028384a5f06e93efdac23f1eb0006e7f
#
_entry.id   028384a5f06e93efdac23f1eb0006e7f
#
_cell.length_a   1.000
_cell.length_b   1.000
_cell.length_c   1.000
_cell.angle_alpha   90.00
_cell.angle_beta   90.00
_cell.angle_gamma   90.00
#
_symmetry.space_group_name_H-M   'P 1'
#
loop_
_entity.id
_entity.type
_entity.pdbx_description
1 polymer ?
#
loop_
_entity_poly.entity_id
_entity_poly.type
_entity_poly.pdbx_seq_one_letter_code
_entity_poly.pdbx_strand_id
1 'polypeptide(L)'
;MFFRFRHSTTDNAISNNSGRRTVSSPIRSVLRRRKSGWLKTTLLATAGVLICVCCAESHPDGECLATLDTKALLRRLDRTLAEKQIYQQQYNERLDSIRRIAHNEPNSRKRLRATRRLVSLYAKHNVDTAFIYAYMTERMAVSQGDSAALCAARISIARLHIASNMLTDAANDLKLVREKWFKWAHKDDYYGACRLMFDHKAVYEIRDSLTSLYRKISQAYRDSVIAAVSPKRMTYKLEMSRVLRLQGRQQEALLLTKPVFEKETASSRIAPIAHEIANTYREIPNSTDSAMRYLAITAISDLRIPVRDGVAIRQLADLLLEKGDLSQANRCINSVVEDAVMSNALERIQSATGLSKAISNAYILRIKDQKRHLNYMVSALVLLALLLMLMFWQQIKKNRKIENLTDSLRNANDELSGINEQLNTKNIQLSELSDIKDGYICGYMNLCTSYISMLEEYRQEAYRTANKGGLGKIIEFLRSPLVAEHEYKKFYRHFDATFLSMFPDFVEQVNMLLQPESRFSVAEGTLTTELRILAALRLGITNSVQIAEFLHCSKSTIFNYRTRLRNAALGNRSDFECRVMSVTIGHSSRPKPKT
;
A
#
# COMPACT_ATOMS: atom_id res chain seq x y z
N MET A 1 -30.17 30.21 22.42
CA MET A 1 -29.67 31.57 22.70
C MET A 1 -29.05 32.11 21.43
N PHE A 2 -29.69 33.10 20.92
CA PHE A 2 -29.47 33.87 19.71
C PHE A 2 -28.21 34.71 19.73
N PHE A 3 -27.56 34.94 18.54
CA PHE A 3 -27.06 36.19 17.97
C PHE A 3 -26.46 35.82 16.61
N ARG A 4 -27.03 36.12 15.54
CA ARG A 4 -27.40 37.25 14.64
C ARG A 4 -26.23 38.14 14.22
N PHE A 5 -25.91 38.07 12.94
CA PHE A 5 -25.74 39.08 11.88
C PHE A 5 -24.70 40.21 12.01
N ARG A 6 -23.89 40.40 10.97
CA ARG A 6 -24.05 41.57 10.08
C ARG A 6 -23.30 41.44 8.74
N HIS A 7 -24.05 41.70 7.70
CA HIS A 7 -23.58 42.07 6.36
C HIS A 7 -22.96 43.47 6.35
N SER A 8 -22.03 43.73 5.41
CA SER A 8 -21.98 45.03 4.73
C SER A 8 -21.43 44.83 3.31
N THR A 9 -22.26 45.12 2.39
CA THR A 9 -22.06 45.43 0.98
C THR A 9 -21.50 46.83 0.81
N THR A 10 -20.63 47.08 -0.15
CA THR A 10 -20.65 48.29 -0.97
C THR A 10 -20.07 48.03 -2.35
N ASP A 11 -20.91 48.39 -3.32
CA ASP A 11 -20.70 48.51 -4.75
C ASP A 11 -19.73 49.64 -5.14
N ASN A 12 -19.14 49.55 -6.33
CA ASN A 12 -19.18 50.49 -7.47
C ASN A 12 -17.99 50.19 -8.39
N ALA A 13 -18.16 49.85 -9.56
CA ALA A 13 -18.76 50.38 -10.77
C ALA A 13 -17.71 50.99 -11.74
N ILE A 14 -17.67 50.42 -12.92
CA ILE A 14 -17.57 51.00 -14.29
C ILE A 14 -16.23 51.68 -14.70
N SER A 15 -15.55 51.16 -15.73
CA SER A 15 -15.65 51.74 -17.08
C SER A 15 -14.83 50.98 -18.13
N ASN A 16 -15.49 50.83 -19.26
CA ASN A 16 -14.96 50.43 -20.57
C ASN A 16 -13.76 51.27 -21.06
N ASN A 17 -12.83 50.67 -21.78
CA ASN A 17 -12.71 51.09 -23.19
C ASN A 17 -11.85 50.14 -24.06
N SER A 18 -12.33 49.99 -25.23
CA SER A 18 -11.87 49.32 -26.43
C SER A 18 -10.56 49.89 -27.03
N GLY A 19 -9.77 49.04 -27.71
CA GLY A 19 -8.73 49.50 -28.61
C GLY A 19 -7.97 48.36 -29.30
N ARG A 20 -8.42 48.00 -30.51
CA ARG A 20 -7.67 47.19 -31.50
C ARG A 20 -6.45 47.97 -32.03
N ARG A 21 -5.35 47.27 -32.33
CA ARG A 21 -4.60 47.26 -33.64
C ARG A 21 -3.22 46.62 -33.46
N THR A 22 -3.00 45.52 -34.08
CA THR A 22 -2.17 45.12 -35.24
C THR A 22 -0.68 45.53 -35.28
N VAL A 23 0.14 44.49 -35.50
CA VAL A 23 1.25 44.35 -36.49
C VAL A 23 2.66 44.76 -36.07
N SER A 24 3.55 43.77 -36.31
CA SER A 24 4.93 43.79 -36.78
C SER A 24 6.07 43.57 -35.78
N SER A 25 6.77 42.45 -36.02
CA SER A 25 8.17 42.23 -35.68
C SER A 25 9.12 43.23 -36.37
N PRO A 26 10.34 43.47 -35.88
CA PRO A 26 11.47 42.64 -36.26
C PRO A 26 12.60 42.45 -35.21
N ILE A 27 13.17 41.29 -35.23
CA ILE A 27 14.58 40.84 -35.23
C ILE A 27 15.70 41.89 -34.97
N ARG A 28 16.65 41.44 -34.10
CA ARG A 28 18.06 41.79 -33.92
C ARG A 28 18.48 42.84 -32.91
N SER A 29 19.41 42.26 -32.12
CA SER A 29 20.46 42.90 -31.29
C SER A 29 20.16 42.93 -29.79
N VAL A 30 20.77 42.03 -29.04
CA VAL A 30 21.72 42.30 -27.94
C VAL A 30 22.38 40.98 -27.50
N LEU A 31 23.44 40.62 -28.21
CA LEU A 31 24.53 39.80 -27.67
C LEU A 31 25.48 40.76 -26.95
N ARG A 32 25.47 40.77 -25.61
CA ARG A 32 26.65 40.99 -24.75
C ARG A 32 26.26 41.15 -23.29
N ARG A 33 26.94 40.33 -22.47
CA ARG A 33 26.97 40.28 -20.99
C ARG A 33 26.08 39.26 -20.31
N ARG A 34 26.59 38.04 -20.24
CA ARG A 34 26.46 37.15 -19.08
C ARG A 34 27.52 36.01 -19.13
N LYS A 35 28.78 36.37 -18.87
CA LYS A 35 29.82 35.41 -18.49
C LYS A 35 30.21 35.67 -17.05
N SER A 36 29.46 35.12 -16.08
CA SER A 36 29.94 34.90 -14.70
C SER A 36 29.03 33.98 -13.85
N GLY A 37 27.89 33.50 -14.38
CA GLY A 37 26.97 32.62 -13.66
C GLY A 37 27.25 31.12 -13.85
N TRP A 38 27.88 30.74 -14.94
CA TRP A 38 28.07 29.32 -15.30
C TRP A 38 29.18 28.60 -14.53
N LEU A 39 30.20 29.31 -14.02
CA LEU A 39 31.26 28.68 -13.22
C LEU A 39 30.82 28.33 -11.80
N LYS A 40 29.86 29.04 -11.22
CA LYS A 40 29.34 28.72 -9.86
C LYS A 40 28.34 27.56 -9.85
N THR A 41 27.54 27.41 -10.90
CA THR A 41 26.59 26.29 -11.05
C THR A 41 27.28 24.99 -11.46
N THR A 42 28.34 25.04 -12.22
CA THR A 42 29.16 23.84 -12.55
C THR A 42 29.98 23.35 -11.35
N LEU A 43 30.51 24.25 -10.50
CA LEU A 43 31.21 23.86 -9.27
C LEU A 43 30.29 23.26 -8.20
N LEU A 44 29.04 23.70 -8.10
CA LEU A 44 28.02 23.08 -7.22
C LEU A 44 27.53 21.74 -7.77
N ALA A 45 27.42 21.60 -9.09
CA ALA A 45 27.05 20.34 -9.74
C ALA A 45 28.19 19.30 -9.64
N THR A 46 29.47 19.72 -9.77
CA THR A 46 30.62 18.82 -9.61
C THR A 46 30.87 18.45 -8.15
N ALA A 47 30.60 19.34 -7.19
CA ALA A 47 30.64 18.99 -5.75
C ALA A 47 29.53 18.01 -5.39
N GLY A 48 28.33 18.14 -5.94
CA GLY A 48 27.23 17.18 -5.78
C GLY A 48 27.56 15.82 -6.41
N VAL A 49 28.22 15.77 -7.55
CA VAL A 49 28.66 14.53 -8.19
C VAL A 49 29.83 13.88 -7.46
N LEU A 50 30.77 14.66 -6.90
CA LEU A 50 31.88 14.10 -6.09
C LEU A 50 31.40 13.51 -4.75
N ILE A 51 30.37 14.10 -4.12
CA ILE A 51 29.75 13.52 -2.92
C ILE A 51 29.00 12.23 -3.27
N CYS A 52 28.41 12.11 -4.47
CA CYS A 52 27.76 10.90 -4.94
C CYS A 52 28.77 9.76 -5.25
N VAL A 53 29.98 10.06 -5.70
CA VAL A 53 30.98 9.03 -6.03
C VAL A 53 31.61 8.39 -4.79
N CYS A 54 31.69 9.10 -3.67
CA CYS A 54 32.16 8.52 -2.39
C CYS A 54 31.12 7.65 -1.68
N CYS A 55 29.82 7.68 -2.09
CA CYS A 55 28.76 6.82 -1.54
C CYS A 55 28.54 5.52 -2.34
N ALA A 56 29.31 5.28 -3.42
CA ALA A 56 29.02 4.22 -4.41
C ALA A 56 29.53 2.82 -4.05
N GLU A 57 30.10 2.60 -2.86
CA GLU A 57 30.77 1.32 -2.58
C GLU A 57 29.99 0.27 -1.77
N SER A 58 28.66 0.36 -1.61
CA SER A 58 28.02 -0.72 -0.83
C SER A 58 26.58 -1.13 -1.18
N HIS A 59 25.96 -0.64 -2.26
CA HIS A 59 24.59 -1.08 -2.59
C HIS A 59 24.37 -1.34 -4.09
N PRO A 60 23.71 -2.45 -4.48
CA PRO A 60 23.41 -2.76 -5.89
C PRO A 60 22.51 -1.74 -6.60
N ASP A 61 21.92 -0.79 -5.88
CA ASP A 61 20.97 0.21 -6.42
C ASP A 61 21.48 1.67 -6.38
N GLY A 62 22.74 1.96 -6.16
CA GLY A 62 23.43 3.26 -6.38
C GLY A 62 22.76 4.57 -5.89
N GLU A 63 21.56 4.54 -5.37
CA GLU A 63 20.81 5.71 -4.94
C GLU A 63 21.00 6.00 -3.44
N CYS A 64 21.56 7.16 -3.13
CA CYS A 64 21.66 7.62 -1.74
C CYS A 64 20.27 8.05 -1.22
N LEU A 65 19.70 7.26 -0.32
CA LEU A 65 18.39 7.55 0.28
C LEU A 65 18.31 8.96 0.91
N ALA A 66 19.44 9.49 1.34
CA ALA A 66 19.50 10.82 1.96
C ALA A 66 19.22 11.98 1.00
N THR A 67 19.36 11.79 -0.31
CA THR A 67 19.14 12.83 -1.34
C THR A 67 17.72 12.87 -1.88
N LEU A 68 16.92 11.82 -1.65
CA LEU A 68 15.58 11.70 -2.18
C LEU A 68 14.57 12.56 -1.39
N ASP A 69 13.57 13.08 -2.09
CA ASP A 69 12.41 13.72 -1.47
C ASP A 69 11.46 12.67 -0.85
N THR A 70 10.52 13.12 -0.03
CA THR A 70 9.57 12.26 0.66
C THR A 70 8.75 11.39 -0.31
N LYS A 71 8.33 11.96 -1.45
CA LYS A 71 7.51 11.27 -2.44
C LYS A 71 8.28 10.17 -3.18
N ALA A 72 9.54 10.42 -3.50
CA ALA A 72 10.43 9.42 -4.08
C ALA A 72 10.75 8.31 -3.07
N LEU A 73 10.98 8.66 -1.80
CA LEU A 73 11.19 7.68 -0.72
C LEU A 73 9.98 6.78 -0.50
N LEU A 74 8.76 7.34 -0.51
CA LEU A 74 7.55 6.54 -0.38
C LEU A 74 7.37 5.57 -1.56
N ARG A 75 7.65 6.01 -2.79
CA ARG A 75 7.67 5.12 -3.96
C ARG A 75 8.76 4.04 -3.86
N ARG A 76 9.94 4.39 -3.34
CA ARG A 76 11.01 3.43 -3.10
C ARG A 76 10.64 2.43 -2.01
N LEU A 77 9.96 2.88 -0.95
CA LEU A 77 9.42 2.00 0.09
C LEU A 77 8.45 0.97 -0.48
N ASP A 78 7.51 1.39 -1.35
CA ASP A 78 6.58 0.47 -2.01
C ASP A 78 7.32 -0.62 -2.83
N ARG A 79 8.37 -0.26 -3.56
CA ARG A 79 9.24 -1.24 -4.25
C ARG A 79 9.94 -2.16 -3.28
N THR A 80 10.53 -1.60 -2.21
CA THR A 80 11.23 -2.40 -1.19
C THR A 80 10.28 -3.38 -0.49
N LEU A 81 9.03 -2.99 -0.25
CA LEU A 81 7.99 -3.88 0.28
C LEU A 81 7.66 -5.01 -0.70
N ALA A 82 7.57 -4.73 -1.99
CA ALA A 82 7.35 -5.75 -3.01
C ALA A 82 8.54 -6.73 -3.14
N GLU A 83 9.76 -6.24 -2.95
CA GLU A 83 11.00 -7.01 -3.01
C GLU A 83 11.38 -7.67 -1.66
N LYS A 84 10.56 -7.55 -0.63
CA LYS A 84 10.83 -8.02 0.75
C LYS A 84 11.33 -9.47 0.81
N GLN A 85 10.78 -10.35 0.00
CA GLN A 85 11.17 -11.76 -0.03
C GLN A 85 12.61 -11.96 -0.51
N ILE A 86 13.08 -11.15 -1.44
CA ILE A 86 14.47 -11.21 -1.95
C ILE A 86 15.45 -10.84 -0.84
N TYR A 87 15.18 -9.74 -0.11
CA TYR A 87 16.02 -9.34 1.03
C TYR A 87 16.00 -10.39 2.14
N GLN A 88 14.84 -11.02 2.36
CA GLN A 88 14.69 -12.12 3.33
C GLN A 88 15.54 -13.34 2.96
N GLN A 89 15.55 -13.72 1.69
CA GLN A 89 16.38 -14.84 1.21
C GLN A 89 17.87 -14.55 1.39
N GLN A 90 18.34 -13.40 0.93
CA GLN A 90 19.75 -12.97 1.10
C GLN A 90 20.16 -12.95 2.57
N TYR A 91 19.27 -12.50 3.44
CA TYR A 91 19.52 -12.49 4.87
C TYR A 91 19.63 -13.90 5.46
N ASN A 92 18.77 -14.82 5.03
CA ASN A 92 18.79 -16.22 5.46
C ASN A 92 20.10 -16.91 5.03
N GLU A 93 20.57 -16.70 3.80
CA GLU A 93 21.85 -17.21 3.31
C GLU A 93 23.03 -16.71 4.18
N ARG A 94 22.99 -15.44 4.57
CA ARG A 94 23.98 -14.85 5.49
C ARG A 94 23.89 -15.45 6.89
N LEU A 95 22.68 -15.68 7.40
CA LEU A 95 22.47 -16.37 8.68
C LEU A 95 23.01 -17.79 8.64
N ASP A 96 22.78 -18.54 7.57
CA ASP A 96 23.26 -19.91 7.38
C ASP A 96 24.79 -19.99 7.36
N SER A 97 25.45 -19.01 6.80
CA SER A 97 26.91 -18.90 6.85
C SER A 97 27.44 -18.79 8.30
N ILE A 98 26.83 -17.89 9.09
CA ILE A 98 27.22 -17.71 10.51
C ILE A 98 26.83 -18.93 11.34
N ARG A 99 25.66 -19.56 11.03
CA ARG A 99 25.17 -20.76 11.70
C ARG A 99 26.15 -21.92 11.52
N ARG A 100 26.68 -22.11 10.31
CA ARG A 100 27.75 -23.12 10.05
C ARG A 100 28.97 -22.89 10.93
N ILE A 101 29.41 -21.65 11.11
CA ILE A 101 30.52 -21.32 12.01
C ILE A 101 30.15 -21.61 13.47
N ALA A 102 28.94 -21.24 13.90
CA ALA A 102 28.50 -21.48 15.28
C ALA A 102 28.41 -22.97 15.65
N HIS A 103 28.16 -23.85 14.67
CA HIS A 103 28.07 -25.31 14.91
C HIS A 103 29.39 -26.05 14.67
N ASN A 104 30.11 -25.72 13.62
CA ASN A 104 31.21 -26.53 13.10
C ASN A 104 32.62 -25.98 13.40
N GLU A 105 32.74 -24.74 13.91
CA GLU A 105 34.03 -24.14 14.19
C GLU A 105 34.71 -24.85 15.40
N PRO A 106 35.88 -25.44 15.24
CA PRO A 106 36.56 -26.13 16.31
C PRO A 106 37.08 -25.18 17.40
N ASN A 107 37.42 -23.94 17.03
CA ASN A 107 37.89 -22.94 17.99
C ASN A 107 36.74 -22.44 18.86
N SER A 108 36.73 -22.78 20.14
CA SER A 108 35.64 -22.46 21.07
C SER A 108 35.36 -20.95 21.21
N ARG A 109 36.39 -20.09 21.13
CA ARG A 109 36.23 -18.64 21.18
C ARG A 109 35.60 -18.08 19.90
N LYS A 110 35.95 -18.59 18.72
CA LYS A 110 35.33 -18.20 17.45
C LYS A 110 33.87 -18.67 17.41
N ARG A 111 33.61 -19.90 17.85
CA ARG A 111 32.26 -20.46 17.96
C ARG A 111 31.40 -19.62 18.89
N LEU A 112 31.87 -19.26 20.08
CA LEU A 112 31.16 -18.37 21.01
C LEU A 112 30.83 -17.00 20.39
N ARG A 113 31.79 -16.39 19.67
CA ARG A 113 31.53 -15.11 18.96
C ARG A 113 30.45 -15.26 17.89
N ALA A 114 30.50 -16.34 17.10
CA ALA A 114 29.47 -16.61 16.06
C ALA A 114 28.10 -16.80 16.69
N THR A 115 28.00 -17.59 17.79
CA THR A 115 26.75 -17.82 18.52
C THR A 115 26.17 -16.51 19.08
N ARG A 116 27.01 -15.68 19.71
CA ARG A 116 26.60 -14.33 20.17
C ARG A 116 26.13 -13.45 19.02
N ARG A 117 26.76 -13.52 17.85
CA ARG A 117 26.32 -12.78 16.67
C ARG A 117 24.95 -13.24 16.19
N LEU A 118 24.66 -14.55 16.23
CA LEU A 118 23.34 -15.09 15.92
C LEU A 118 22.28 -14.56 16.88
N VAL A 119 22.55 -14.47 18.18
CA VAL A 119 21.62 -13.84 19.14
C VAL A 119 21.24 -12.44 18.68
N SER A 120 22.21 -11.60 18.36
CA SER A 120 21.95 -10.20 17.95
C SER A 120 21.17 -10.10 16.63
N LEU A 121 21.37 -11.02 15.69
CA LEU A 121 20.68 -11.06 14.42
C LEU A 121 19.24 -11.58 14.58
N TYR A 122 19.08 -12.68 15.33
CA TYR A 122 17.74 -13.25 15.56
C TYR A 122 16.87 -12.42 16.50
N ALA A 123 17.44 -11.66 17.43
CA ALA A 123 16.67 -10.83 18.38
C ALA A 123 15.66 -9.88 17.71
N LYS A 124 15.97 -9.44 16.48
CA LYS A 124 15.07 -8.59 15.70
C LYS A 124 14.30 -9.33 14.58
N HIS A 125 14.57 -10.63 14.42
CA HIS A 125 14.05 -11.44 13.33
C HIS A 125 13.12 -12.55 13.80
N ASN A 126 13.54 -13.34 14.79
CA ASN A 126 12.75 -14.40 15.43
C ASN A 126 13.22 -14.59 16.87
N VAL A 127 12.38 -14.23 17.82
CA VAL A 127 12.75 -14.17 19.24
C VAL A 127 13.02 -15.57 19.81
N ASP A 128 12.26 -16.59 19.39
CA ASP A 128 12.44 -17.96 19.89
C ASP A 128 13.81 -18.53 19.51
N THR A 129 14.18 -18.34 18.23
CA THR A 129 15.51 -18.73 17.75
C THR A 129 16.62 -17.94 18.46
N ALA A 130 16.36 -16.66 18.77
CA ALA A 130 17.31 -15.86 19.54
C ALA A 130 17.52 -16.41 20.95
N PHE A 131 16.47 -16.87 21.63
CA PHE A 131 16.55 -17.54 22.93
C PHE A 131 17.42 -18.81 22.87
N ILE A 132 17.21 -19.66 21.87
CA ILE A 132 18.02 -20.89 21.68
C ILE A 132 19.51 -20.54 21.65
N TYR A 133 19.91 -19.57 20.82
CA TYR A 133 21.30 -19.16 20.72
C TYR A 133 21.79 -18.39 21.95
N ALA A 134 20.94 -17.66 22.64
CA ALA A 134 21.29 -16.94 23.86
C ALA A 134 21.61 -17.93 25.02
N TYR A 135 20.77 -18.95 25.24
CA TYR A 135 21.07 -20.02 26.19
C TYR A 135 22.26 -20.88 25.78
N MET A 136 22.46 -21.13 24.48
CA MET A 136 23.67 -21.78 23.98
C MET A 136 24.90 -20.94 24.29
N THR A 137 24.85 -19.63 24.10
CA THR A 137 25.93 -18.69 24.44
C THR A 137 26.25 -18.72 25.91
N GLU A 138 25.21 -18.72 26.76
CA GLU A 138 25.35 -18.80 28.20
C GLU A 138 26.07 -20.08 28.64
N ARG A 139 25.63 -21.26 28.16
CA ARG A 139 26.27 -22.55 28.46
C ARG A 139 27.72 -22.58 28.02
N MET A 140 28.00 -22.05 26.81
CA MET A 140 29.37 -21.97 26.30
C MET A 140 30.26 -21.03 27.14
N ALA A 141 29.70 -19.87 27.56
CA ALA A 141 30.44 -18.95 28.43
C ALA A 141 30.75 -19.57 29.80
N VAL A 142 29.83 -20.32 30.38
CA VAL A 142 30.04 -21.07 31.62
C VAL A 142 31.14 -22.12 31.45
N SER A 143 31.07 -22.94 30.39
CA SER A 143 32.05 -23.99 30.13
C SER A 143 33.48 -23.46 29.85
N GLN A 144 33.59 -22.21 29.36
CA GLN A 144 34.88 -21.55 29.11
C GLN A 144 35.35 -20.68 30.29
N GLY A 145 34.57 -20.53 31.35
CA GLY A 145 34.85 -19.64 32.48
C GLY A 145 34.87 -18.16 32.10
N ASP A 146 34.25 -17.77 30.96
CA ASP A 146 34.21 -16.40 30.46
C ASP A 146 33.06 -15.59 31.11
N SER A 147 33.39 -14.99 32.27
CA SER A 147 32.42 -14.18 33.03
C SER A 147 31.87 -12.96 32.25
N ALA A 148 32.66 -12.38 31.33
CA ALA A 148 32.22 -11.24 30.53
C ALA A 148 31.21 -11.69 29.45
N ALA A 149 31.50 -12.83 28.79
CA ALA A 149 30.55 -13.43 27.84
C ALA A 149 29.28 -13.91 28.53
N LEU A 150 29.39 -14.48 29.74
CA LEU A 150 28.24 -14.90 30.53
C LEU A 150 27.33 -13.72 30.91
N CYS A 151 27.95 -12.63 31.36
CA CYS A 151 27.21 -11.38 31.64
C CYS A 151 26.50 -10.85 30.41
N ALA A 152 27.16 -10.77 29.26
CA ALA A 152 26.58 -10.32 28.01
C ALA A 152 25.45 -11.25 27.53
N ALA A 153 25.56 -12.56 27.74
CA ALA A 153 24.52 -13.53 27.43
C ALA A 153 23.26 -13.29 28.29
N ARG A 154 23.43 -13.11 29.60
CA ARG A 154 22.34 -12.82 30.53
C ARG A 154 21.61 -11.50 30.21
N ILE A 155 22.35 -10.44 29.90
CA ILE A 155 21.75 -9.17 29.45
C ILE A 155 20.97 -9.37 28.14
N SER A 156 21.48 -10.20 27.22
CA SER A 156 20.78 -10.53 25.98
C SER A 156 19.48 -11.32 26.25
N ILE A 157 19.51 -12.30 27.17
CA ILE A 157 18.33 -13.06 27.59
C ILE A 157 17.29 -12.12 28.22
N ALA A 158 17.71 -11.23 29.11
CA ALA A 158 16.82 -10.22 29.70
C ALA A 158 16.16 -9.34 28.64
N ARG A 159 16.90 -8.90 27.61
CA ARG A 159 16.35 -8.13 26.49
C ARG A 159 15.33 -8.93 25.66
N LEU A 160 15.56 -10.24 25.49
CA LEU A 160 14.60 -11.12 24.81
C LEU A 160 13.34 -11.32 25.66
N HIS A 161 13.46 -11.47 26.98
CA HIS A 161 12.32 -11.51 27.89
C HIS A 161 11.50 -10.22 27.84
N ILE A 162 12.16 -9.04 27.75
CA ILE A 162 11.47 -7.76 27.56
C ILE A 162 10.69 -7.75 26.23
N ALA A 163 11.33 -8.15 25.14
CA ALA A 163 10.70 -8.21 23.81
C ALA A 163 9.51 -9.19 23.75
N SER A 164 9.50 -10.21 24.63
CA SER A 164 8.40 -11.16 24.80
C SER A 164 7.38 -10.74 25.86
N ASN A 165 7.52 -9.53 26.44
CA ASN A 165 6.70 -9.01 27.54
C ASN A 165 6.78 -9.85 28.84
N MET A 166 7.84 -10.62 29.01
CA MET A 166 8.15 -11.41 30.22
C MET A 166 8.97 -10.57 31.20
N LEU A 167 8.33 -9.49 31.73
CA LEU A 167 9.06 -8.45 32.47
C LEU A 167 9.57 -8.90 33.85
N THR A 168 8.92 -9.90 34.46
CA THR A 168 9.38 -10.50 35.72
C THR A 168 10.67 -11.28 35.52
N ASP A 169 10.75 -12.10 34.48
CA ASP A 169 11.94 -12.89 34.15
C ASP A 169 13.08 -11.98 33.75
N ALA A 170 12.80 -10.93 32.95
CA ALA A 170 13.78 -9.91 32.63
C ALA A 170 14.35 -9.22 33.89
N ALA A 171 13.51 -8.88 34.84
CA ALA A 171 13.95 -8.26 36.10
C ALA A 171 14.84 -9.21 36.92
N ASN A 172 14.49 -10.51 36.98
CA ASN A 172 15.30 -11.54 37.67
C ASN A 172 16.66 -11.72 37.01
N ASP A 173 16.72 -11.79 35.67
CA ASP A 173 17.99 -11.87 34.95
C ASP A 173 18.88 -10.65 35.19
N LEU A 174 18.31 -9.44 35.12
CA LEU A 174 19.05 -8.18 35.37
C LEU A 174 19.51 -8.08 36.84
N LYS A 175 18.70 -8.54 37.79
CA LYS A 175 19.08 -8.60 39.19
C LYS A 175 20.28 -9.53 39.38
N LEU A 176 20.24 -10.71 38.77
CA LEU A 176 21.35 -11.67 38.82
C LEU A 176 22.62 -11.10 38.23
N VAL A 177 22.57 -10.38 37.12
CA VAL A 177 23.73 -9.67 36.52
C VAL A 177 24.27 -8.64 37.48
N ARG A 178 23.42 -7.81 38.12
CA ARG A 178 23.82 -6.78 39.07
C ARG A 178 24.52 -7.40 40.28
N GLU A 179 23.98 -8.44 40.87
CA GLU A 179 24.51 -9.05 42.10
C GLU A 179 25.80 -9.82 41.90
N LYS A 180 25.88 -10.60 40.79
CA LYS A 180 26.99 -11.57 40.60
C LYS A 180 28.06 -11.11 39.62
N TRP A 181 27.66 -10.39 38.55
CA TRP A 181 28.51 -10.15 37.37
C TRP A 181 28.65 -8.70 36.95
N PHE A 182 28.07 -7.73 37.68
CA PHE A 182 28.05 -6.31 37.28
C PHE A 182 29.45 -5.74 36.98
N LYS A 183 30.51 -6.22 37.68
CA LYS A 183 31.89 -5.83 37.40
C LYS A 183 32.37 -6.25 35.99
N TRP A 184 31.76 -7.28 35.39
CA TRP A 184 32.08 -7.80 34.09
C TRP A 184 31.15 -7.24 32.99
N ALA A 185 30.06 -6.55 33.36
CA ALA A 185 29.09 -6.01 32.44
C ALA A 185 29.67 -4.80 31.68
N HIS A 186 29.36 -4.71 30.40
CA HIS A 186 29.36 -3.43 29.74
C HIS A 186 28.23 -2.62 30.38
N LYS A 187 28.58 -1.59 31.18
CA LYS A 187 27.59 -0.83 31.98
C LYS A 187 26.52 -0.21 31.14
N ASP A 188 26.85 0.27 29.94
CA ASP A 188 25.93 0.80 28.95
C ASP A 188 24.89 -0.23 28.49
N ASP A 189 25.28 -1.48 28.26
CA ASP A 189 24.36 -2.57 27.87
C ASP A 189 23.40 -2.94 29.01
N TYR A 190 23.94 -3.02 30.26
CA TYR A 190 23.14 -3.30 31.45
C TYR A 190 22.12 -2.18 31.71
N TYR A 191 22.57 -0.94 31.78
CA TYR A 191 21.69 0.20 32.01
C TYR A 191 20.67 0.36 30.86
N GLY A 192 21.12 0.10 29.62
CA GLY A 192 20.22 0.10 28.45
C GLY A 192 19.11 -0.94 28.53
N ALA A 193 19.41 -2.14 29.06
CA ALA A 193 18.39 -3.16 29.29
C ALA A 193 17.43 -2.78 30.42
N CYS A 194 17.94 -2.25 31.55
CA CYS A 194 17.10 -1.73 32.64
C CYS A 194 16.18 -0.62 32.16
N ARG A 195 16.71 0.37 31.42
CA ARG A 195 15.92 1.45 30.81
C ARG A 195 14.80 0.88 29.95
N LEU A 196 15.11 -0.05 29.03
CA LEU A 196 14.13 -0.67 28.14
C LEU A 196 13.02 -1.37 28.91
N MET A 197 13.35 -2.09 29.99
CA MET A 197 12.37 -2.76 30.84
C MET A 197 11.38 -1.74 31.47
N PHE A 198 11.88 -0.61 31.97
CA PHE A 198 11.03 0.40 32.59
C PHE A 198 10.26 1.23 31.54
N ASP A 199 10.79 1.44 30.34
CA ASP A 199 10.04 1.99 29.20
C ASP A 199 8.83 1.09 28.89
N HIS A 200 9.02 -0.25 28.81
CA HIS A 200 7.94 -1.21 28.60
C HIS A 200 6.93 -1.19 29.73
N LYS A 201 7.38 -1.19 31.00
CA LYS A 201 6.46 -1.08 32.15
C LYS A 201 5.61 0.19 32.08
N ALA A 202 6.20 1.31 31.68
CA ALA A 202 5.48 2.58 31.54
C ALA A 202 4.43 2.58 30.42
N VAL A 203 4.66 1.83 29.35
CA VAL A 203 3.73 1.74 28.20
C VAL A 203 2.49 0.91 28.53
N TYR A 204 2.65 -0.15 29.31
CA TYR A 204 1.55 -1.09 29.62
C TYR A 204 0.91 -0.86 30.99
N GLU A 205 1.39 0.12 31.76
CA GLU A 205 0.79 0.47 33.04
C GLU A 205 -0.42 1.41 32.84
N ILE A 206 -1.53 1.07 33.45
CA ILE A 206 -2.79 1.82 33.36
C ILE A 206 -2.85 2.92 34.41
N ARG A 207 -2.13 2.76 35.55
CA ARG A 207 -2.14 3.69 36.66
C ARG A 207 -1.15 4.84 36.42
N ASP A 208 -1.63 6.07 36.31
CA ASP A 208 -0.83 7.24 35.99
C ASP A 208 0.34 7.47 36.95
N SER A 209 0.15 7.22 38.24
CA SER A 209 1.20 7.35 39.25
C SER A 209 2.38 6.41 39.01
N LEU A 210 2.10 5.14 38.68
CA LEU A 210 3.12 4.15 38.36
C LEU A 210 3.76 4.38 37.01
N THR A 211 2.98 4.78 36.01
CA THR A 211 3.49 5.20 34.71
C THR A 211 4.50 6.32 34.86
N SER A 212 4.18 7.36 35.65
CA SER A 212 5.09 8.47 35.96
C SER A 212 6.34 7.98 36.68
N LEU A 213 6.21 7.11 37.66
CA LEU A 213 7.34 6.51 38.39
C LEU A 213 8.26 5.73 37.42
N TYR A 214 7.70 4.84 36.59
CA TYR A 214 8.48 4.05 35.65
C TYR A 214 9.21 4.93 34.61
N ARG A 215 8.58 5.99 34.15
CA ARG A 215 9.25 6.99 33.27
C ARG A 215 10.44 7.67 33.96
N LYS A 216 10.29 8.06 35.24
CA LYS A 216 11.39 8.64 36.02
C LYS A 216 12.55 7.65 36.20
N ILE A 217 12.25 6.39 36.51
CA ILE A 217 13.27 5.34 36.65
C ILE A 217 13.95 5.09 35.30
N SER A 218 13.20 4.99 34.20
CA SER A 218 13.76 4.85 32.87
C SER A 218 14.70 6.00 32.53
N GLN A 219 14.31 7.26 32.87
CA GLN A 219 15.17 8.41 32.65
C GLN A 219 16.48 8.32 33.47
N ALA A 220 16.45 7.93 34.72
CA ALA A 220 17.64 7.74 35.54
C ALA A 220 18.59 6.67 34.95
N TYR A 221 18.05 5.60 34.38
CA TYR A 221 18.88 4.61 33.67
C TYR A 221 19.43 5.16 32.34
N ARG A 222 18.72 6.04 31.64
CA ARG A 222 19.20 6.73 30.44
C ARG A 222 20.40 7.62 30.78
N ASP A 223 20.30 8.39 31.86
CA ASP A 223 21.41 9.21 32.35
C ASP A 223 22.63 8.34 32.71
N SER A 224 22.38 7.16 33.29
CA SER A 224 23.43 6.19 33.57
C SER A 224 24.09 5.63 32.29
N VAL A 225 23.32 5.39 31.21
CA VAL A 225 23.87 5.02 29.89
C VAL A 225 24.75 6.13 29.35
N ILE A 226 24.27 7.37 29.39
CA ILE A 226 25.00 8.55 28.89
C ILE A 226 26.33 8.71 29.65
N ALA A 227 26.31 8.57 30.98
CA ALA A 227 27.52 8.65 31.82
C ALA A 227 28.51 7.50 31.55
N ALA A 228 28.02 6.33 31.14
CA ALA A 228 28.87 5.15 30.88
C ALA A 228 29.50 5.13 29.49
N VAL A 229 29.06 5.97 28.56
CA VAL A 229 29.46 5.93 27.13
C VAL A 229 30.23 7.18 26.73
N SER A 230 31.32 6.98 25.96
CA SER A 230 32.06 8.11 25.39
C SER A 230 31.19 8.98 24.47
N PRO A 231 31.28 10.32 24.53
CA PRO A 231 30.53 11.26 23.68
C PRO A 231 30.72 11.05 22.16
N LYS A 232 31.82 10.42 21.76
CA LYS A 232 32.09 10.09 20.35
C LYS A 232 31.25 8.93 19.82
N ARG A 233 30.73 8.06 20.71
CA ARG A 233 29.95 6.89 20.29
C ARG A 233 28.53 7.27 19.86
N MET A 234 28.02 6.57 18.88
CA MET A 234 26.65 6.75 18.37
C MET A 234 25.60 6.59 19.48
N THR A 235 25.77 5.60 20.36
CA THR A 235 24.86 5.37 21.51
C THR A 235 24.71 6.61 22.38
N TYR A 236 25.82 7.28 22.71
CA TYR A 236 25.76 8.55 23.46
C TYR A 236 24.92 9.60 22.74
N LYS A 237 25.19 9.82 21.45
CA LYS A 237 24.51 10.85 20.66
C LYS A 237 23.01 10.57 20.53
N LEU A 238 22.61 9.31 20.36
CA LEU A 238 21.21 8.92 20.30
C LEU A 238 20.51 9.09 21.66
N GLU A 239 21.10 8.65 22.76
CA GLU A 239 20.48 8.81 24.08
C GLU A 239 20.43 10.30 24.50
N MET A 240 21.48 11.08 24.21
CA MET A 240 21.49 12.52 24.47
C MET A 240 20.44 13.27 23.62
N SER A 241 20.29 12.89 22.34
CA SER A 241 19.22 13.44 21.48
C SER A 241 17.84 13.19 22.08
N ARG A 242 17.59 11.99 22.61
CA ARG A 242 16.32 11.68 23.30
C ARG A 242 16.10 12.53 24.55
N VAL A 243 17.15 12.78 25.33
CA VAL A 243 17.06 13.67 26.50
C VAL A 243 16.70 15.09 26.06
N LEU A 244 17.44 15.63 25.09
CA LEU A 244 17.17 16.98 24.55
C LEU A 244 15.74 17.10 24.01
N ARG A 245 15.27 16.09 23.29
CA ARG A 245 13.91 16.03 22.76
C ARG A 245 12.86 16.04 23.87
N LEU A 246 13.05 15.22 24.91
CA LEU A 246 12.14 15.18 26.08
C LEU A 246 12.15 16.48 26.90
N GLN A 247 13.23 17.27 26.81
CA GLN A 247 13.33 18.59 27.41
C GLN A 247 12.74 19.71 26.53
N GLY A 248 12.16 19.39 25.36
CA GLY A 248 11.66 20.39 24.44
C GLY A 248 12.75 21.12 23.63
N ARG A 249 14.00 20.57 23.59
CA ARG A 249 15.16 21.14 22.88
C ARG A 249 15.38 20.43 21.55
N GLN A 250 14.34 20.38 20.72
CA GLN A 250 14.31 19.59 19.48
C GLN A 250 15.38 20.04 18.47
N GLN A 251 15.63 21.34 18.36
CA GLN A 251 16.65 21.88 17.44
C GLN A 251 18.05 21.37 17.79
N GLU A 252 18.39 21.33 19.06
CA GLU A 252 19.68 20.83 19.52
C GLU A 252 19.80 19.32 19.32
N ALA A 253 18.73 18.57 19.51
CA ALA A 253 18.67 17.14 19.19
C ALA A 253 18.95 16.89 17.70
N LEU A 254 18.40 17.72 16.80
CA LEU A 254 18.66 17.64 15.36
C LEU A 254 20.10 18.02 15.02
N LEU A 255 20.66 19.07 15.63
CA LEU A 255 22.06 19.48 15.44
C LEU A 255 23.05 18.37 15.85
N LEU A 256 22.68 17.57 16.86
CA LEU A 256 23.49 16.45 17.30
C LEU A 256 23.42 15.24 16.36
N THR A 257 22.26 14.97 15.75
CA THR A 257 21.98 13.73 15.01
C THR A 257 22.17 13.86 13.51
N LYS A 258 21.81 14.99 12.88
CA LYS A 258 21.94 15.19 11.42
C LYS A 258 23.36 15.03 10.88
N PRO A 259 24.42 15.62 11.51
CA PRO A 259 25.79 15.43 11.01
C PRO A 259 26.28 13.99 11.12
N VAL A 260 25.70 13.21 12.04
CA VAL A 260 26.01 11.76 12.16
C VAL A 260 25.33 11.01 11.05
N PHE A 261 24.07 11.34 10.74
CA PHE A 261 23.30 10.75 9.65
C PHE A 261 23.99 11.00 8.29
N GLU A 262 24.43 12.21 8.02
CA GLU A 262 25.08 12.59 6.76
C GLU A 262 26.41 11.86 6.52
N LYS A 263 27.12 11.50 7.57
CA LYS A 263 28.40 10.78 7.49
C LYS A 263 28.26 9.26 7.45
N GLU A 264 27.08 8.74 7.77
CA GLU A 264 26.89 7.30 7.90
C GLU A 264 26.40 6.72 6.57
N THR A 265 27.06 5.66 6.10
CA THR A 265 26.72 4.98 4.84
C THR A 265 26.13 3.59 5.06
N ALA A 266 26.40 2.95 6.21
CA ALA A 266 25.94 1.60 6.49
C ALA A 266 24.45 1.58 6.87
N SER A 267 23.62 0.87 6.12
CA SER A 267 22.15 0.76 6.34
C SER A 267 21.79 0.37 7.78
N SER A 268 22.54 -0.53 8.40
CA SER A 268 22.29 -0.96 9.79
C SER A 268 22.50 0.13 10.85
N ARG A 269 23.29 1.15 10.54
CA ARG A 269 23.59 2.29 11.42
C ARG A 269 22.79 3.53 11.04
N ILE A 270 22.37 3.66 9.79
CA ILE A 270 21.50 4.75 9.31
C ILE A 270 20.12 4.66 9.97
N ALA A 271 19.51 3.47 10.02
CA ALA A 271 18.16 3.28 10.52
C ALA A 271 17.92 3.87 11.92
N PRO A 272 18.71 3.55 12.97
CA PRO A 272 18.47 4.11 14.30
C PRO A 272 18.66 5.63 14.38
N ILE A 273 19.56 6.20 13.56
CA ILE A 273 19.81 7.64 13.51
C ILE A 273 18.62 8.35 12.82
N ALA A 274 18.22 7.85 11.65
CA ALA A 274 17.08 8.39 10.92
C ALA A 274 15.78 8.29 11.74
N HIS A 275 15.59 7.19 12.46
CA HIS A 275 14.44 7.02 13.36
C HIS A 275 14.41 8.07 14.48
N GLU A 276 15.54 8.37 15.10
CA GLU A 276 15.62 9.40 16.15
C GLU A 276 15.36 10.81 15.59
N ILE A 277 15.90 11.12 14.40
CA ILE A 277 15.61 12.36 13.69
C ILE A 277 14.10 12.46 13.37
N ALA A 278 13.50 11.39 12.90
CA ALA A 278 12.07 11.32 12.61
C ALA A 278 11.22 11.58 13.87
N ASN A 279 11.55 10.94 14.99
CA ASN A 279 10.85 11.14 16.25
C ASN A 279 10.98 12.60 16.74
N THR A 280 12.14 13.22 16.51
CA THR A 280 12.34 14.64 16.85
C THR A 280 11.46 15.54 15.97
N TYR A 281 11.36 15.27 14.66
CA TYR A 281 10.48 16.04 13.78
C TYR A 281 8.99 15.84 14.07
N ARG A 282 8.57 14.68 14.59
CA ARG A 282 7.17 14.44 14.98
C ARG A 282 6.71 15.36 16.12
N GLU A 283 7.62 15.86 16.94
CA GLU A 283 7.33 16.78 18.05
C GLU A 283 7.43 18.25 17.63
N ILE A 284 7.91 18.55 16.41
CA ILE A 284 7.98 19.91 15.86
C ILE A 284 6.71 20.17 15.04
N PRO A 285 5.92 21.21 15.36
CA PRO A 285 4.74 21.57 14.58
C PRO A 285 5.07 21.76 13.10
N ASN A 286 4.17 21.36 12.21
CA ASN A 286 4.27 21.48 10.74
C ASN A 286 5.47 20.76 10.10
N SER A 287 6.09 19.81 10.80
CA SER A 287 7.26 19.05 10.31
C SER A 287 6.93 17.61 9.89
N THR A 288 5.65 17.30 9.70
CA THR A 288 5.16 15.95 9.36
C THR A 288 5.85 15.38 8.13
N ASP A 289 6.11 16.19 7.10
CA ASP A 289 6.78 15.73 5.87
C ASP A 289 8.23 15.30 6.14
N SER A 290 8.95 16.07 6.95
CA SER A 290 10.31 15.69 7.39
C SER A 290 10.29 14.42 8.25
N ALA A 291 9.32 14.27 9.15
CA ALA A 291 9.16 13.05 9.93
C ALA A 291 8.91 11.84 9.03
N MET A 292 7.98 11.94 8.07
CA MET A 292 7.69 10.90 7.09
C MET A 292 8.92 10.53 6.26
N ARG A 293 9.70 11.53 5.83
CA ARG A 293 10.94 11.33 5.08
C ARG A 293 11.91 10.43 5.83
N TYR A 294 12.23 10.76 7.07
CA TYR A 294 13.18 9.98 7.87
C TYR A 294 12.62 8.64 8.33
N LEU A 295 11.29 8.53 8.56
CA LEU A 295 10.63 7.24 8.80
C LEU A 295 10.72 6.33 7.57
N ALA A 296 10.53 6.85 6.36
CA ALA A 296 10.66 6.08 5.13
C ALA A 296 12.09 5.58 4.93
N ILE A 297 13.11 6.41 5.20
CA ILE A 297 14.52 6.00 5.16
C ILE A 297 14.77 4.86 6.15
N THR A 298 14.27 4.99 7.38
CA THR A 298 14.39 3.95 8.41
C THR A 298 13.72 2.66 7.94
N ALA A 299 12.48 2.74 7.47
CA ALA A 299 11.69 1.60 7.00
C ALA A 299 12.36 0.86 5.84
N ILE A 300 12.87 1.58 4.85
CA ILE A 300 13.61 1.00 3.73
C ILE A 300 14.88 0.28 4.23
N SER A 301 15.61 0.92 5.15
CA SER A 301 16.84 0.35 5.71
C SER A 301 16.57 -0.90 6.54
N ASP A 302 15.50 -0.91 7.34
CA ASP A 302 15.08 -2.05 8.15
C ASP A 302 14.58 -3.22 7.29
N LEU A 303 13.84 -2.97 6.20
CA LEU A 303 13.39 -3.99 5.26
C LEU A 303 14.54 -4.66 4.52
N ARG A 304 15.59 -3.91 4.15
CA ARG A 304 16.78 -4.43 3.47
C ARG A 304 17.63 -5.35 4.37
N ILE A 305 17.52 -5.20 5.70
CA ILE A 305 18.26 -6.01 6.69
C ILE A 305 17.29 -6.92 7.46
N PRO A 306 16.20 -7.38 6.94
CA PRO A 306 14.97 -7.92 7.55
C PRO A 306 14.85 -7.76 9.08
N VAL A 307 14.83 -6.50 9.52
CA VAL A 307 14.50 -6.15 10.90
C VAL A 307 12.98 -6.16 11.06
N ARG A 308 12.45 -7.11 11.82
CA ARG A 308 11.01 -7.33 11.97
C ARG A 308 10.42 -6.60 13.19
N ASP A 309 10.99 -5.49 13.66
CA ASP A 309 10.38 -4.73 14.76
C ASP A 309 9.25 -3.80 14.28
N GLY A 310 9.24 -3.43 13.00
CA GLY A 310 8.15 -2.72 12.33
C GLY A 310 7.82 -1.33 12.89
N VAL A 311 8.62 -0.79 13.80
CA VAL A 311 8.31 0.46 14.52
C VAL A 311 8.22 1.64 13.56
N ALA A 312 9.22 1.81 12.69
CA ALA A 312 9.27 2.93 11.74
C ALA A 312 8.13 2.85 10.70
N ILE A 313 7.87 1.65 10.18
CA ILE A 313 6.79 1.44 9.19
C ILE A 313 5.42 1.74 9.84
N ARG A 314 5.20 1.30 11.09
CA ARG A 314 3.99 1.58 11.84
C ARG A 314 3.79 3.07 12.09
N GLN A 315 4.82 3.77 12.56
CA GLN A 315 4.77 5.22 12.75
C GLN A 315 4.54 5.98 11.44
N LEU A 316 5.08 5.48 10.34
CA LEU A 316 4.83 6.03 9.01
C LEU A 316 3.39 5.80 8.57
N ALA A 317 2.83 4.60 8.84
CA ALA A 317 1.43 4.29 8.57
C ALA A 317 0.46 5.19 9.35
N ASP A 318 0.78 5.54 10.62
CA ASP A 318 0.03 6.53 11.40
C ASP A 318 -0.01 7.90 10.68
N LEU A 319 1.15 8.42 10.27
CA LEU A 319 1.22 9.71 9.59
C LEU A 319 0.56 9.71 8.20
N LEU A 320 0.64 8.58 7.49
CA LEU A 320 -0.07 8.39 6.22
C LEU A 320 -1.59 8.36 6.42
N LEU A 321 -2.05 7.73 7.50
CA LEU A 321 -3.46 7.74 7.89
C LEU A 321 -3.95 9.15 8.19
N GLU A 322 -3.19 9.93 8.97
CA GLU A 322 -3.49 11.34 9.26
C GLU A 322 -3.54 12.20 7.99
N LYS A 323 -2.67 11.95 7.02
CA LYS A 323 -2.69 12.60 5.69
C LYS A 323 -3.82 12.11 4.77
N GLY A 324 -4.54 11.05 5.14
CA GLY A 324 -5.62 10.48 4.35
C GLY A 324 -5.18 9.52 3.23
N ASP A 325 -3.90 9.15 3.15
CA ASP A 325 -3.42 8.10 2.23
C ASP A 325 -3.63 6.71 2.83
N LEU A 326 -4.90 6.30 2.83
CA LEU A 326 -5.34 5.00 3.34
C LEU A 326 -4.71 3.83 2.58
N SER A 327 -4.44 3.99 1.30
CA SER A 327 -3.89 2.92 0.47
C SER A 327 -2.47 2.59 0.88
N GLN A 328 -1.62 3.60 1.04
CA GLN A 328 -0.23 3.41 1.43
C GLN A 328 -0.12 3.01 2.91
N ALA A 329 -0.94 3.62 3.79
CA ALA A 329 -1.03 3.22 5.19
C ALA A 329 -1.38 1.73 5.34
N ASN A 330 -2.35 1.23 4.56
CA ASN A 330 -2.75 -0.18 4.59
C ASN A 330 -1.63 -1.12 4.11
N ARG A 331 -0.89 -0.76 3.05
CA ARG A 331 0.28 -1.56 2.62
C ARG A 331 1.35 -1.64 3.71
N CYS A 332 1.64 -0.51 4.35
CA CYS A 332 2.59 -0.44 5.45
C CYS A 332 2.16 -1.32 6.63
N ILE A 333 0.91 -1.20 7.08
CA ILE A 333 0.45 -1.94 8.26
C ILE A 333 0.34 -3.45 8.00
N ASN A 334 -0.03 -3.87 6.79
CA ASN A 334 -0.06 -5.29 6.42
C ASN A 334 1.34 -5.91 6.52
N SER A 335 2.37 -5.21 6.06
CA SER A 335 3.76 -5.66 6.22
C SER A 335 4.17 -5.75 7.69
N VAL A 336 3.72 -4.80 8.53
CA VAL A 336 4.00 -4.83 9.98
C VAL A 336 3.32 -6.01 10.67
N VAL A 337 2.06 -6.28 10.34
CA VAL A 337 1.31 -7.43 10.88
C VAL A 337 2.00 -8.74 10.50
N GLU A 338 2.37 -8.89 9.23
CA GLU A 338 3.11 -10.05 8.74
C GLU A 338 4.42 -10.26 9.51
N ASP A 339 5.23 -9.21 9.65
CA ASP A 339 6.50 -9.26 10.37
C ASP A 339 6.33 -9.53 11.87
N ALA A 340 5.30 -8.96 12.50
CA ALA A 340 4.98 -9.18 13.89
C ALA A 340 4.72 -10.66 14.17
N VAL A 341 3.90 -11.30 13.34
CA VAL A 341 3.61 -12.73 13.49
C VAL A 341 4.85 -13.59 13.23
N MET A 342 5.60 -13.30 12.16
CA MET A 342 6.81 -14.05 11.84
C MET A 342 7.93 -13.88 12.87
N SER A 343 7.95 -12.78 13.63
CA SER A 343 8.93 -12.55 14.70
C SER A 343 8.58 -13.26 16.01
N ASN A 344 7.37 -13.78 16.15
CA ASN A 344 6.79 -14.38 17.35
C ASN A 344 6.92 -13.53 18.63
N ALA A 345 6.82 -12.21 18.48
CA ALA A 345 6.91 -11.24 19.56
C ALA A 345 5.54 -10.68 19.91
N LEU A 346 4.95 -11.09 21.02
CA LEU A 346 3.58 -10.75 21.44
C LEU A 346 3.34 -9.23 21.47
N GLU A 347 4.30 -8.46 21.95
CA GLU A 347 4.21 -6.99 22.01
C GLU A 347 4.06 -6.38 20.60
N ARG A 348 4.79 -6.90 19.62
CA ARG A 348 4.71 -6.43 18.24
C ARG A 348 3.36 -6.76 17.61
N ILE A 349 2.83 -7.94 17.89
CA ILE A 349 1.50 -8.36 17.43
C ILE A 349 0.43 -7.42 18.00
N GLN A 350 0.47 -7.14 19.31
CA GLN A 350 -0.50 -6.26 19.96
C GLN A 350 -0.44 -4.84 19.41
N SER A 351 0.77 -4.30 19.23
CA SER A 351 0.96 -2.94 18.70
C SER A 351 0.52 -2.82 17.23
N ALA A 352 0.72 -3.84 16.42
CA ALA A 352 0.30 -3.88 15.02
C ALA A 352 -1.23 -4.01 14.87
N THR A 353 -1.88 -4.82 15.69
CA THR A 353 -3.33 -5.06 15.62
C THR A 353 -4.14 -3.80 15.98
N GLY A 354 -3.67 -2.99 16.92
CA GLY A 354 -4.32 -1.73 17.29
C GLY A 354 -4.44 -0.77 16.09
N LEU A 355 -3.35 -0.56 15.37
CA LEU A 355 -3.33 0.32 14.19
C LEU A 355 -4.07 -0.30 13.00
N SER A 356 -3.96 -1.61 12.79
CA SER A 356 -4.70 -2.32 11.75
C SER A 356 -6.21 -2.12 11.92
N LYS A 357 -6.70 -2.15 13.17
CA LYS A 357 -8.10 -1.87 13.49
C LYS A 357 -8.47 -0.41 13.17
N ALA A 358 -7.61 0.55 13.48
CA ALA A 358 -7.86 1.97 13.18
C ALA A 358 -7.94 2.21 11.65
N ILE A 359 -7.01 1.65 10.88
CA ILE A 359 -7.03 1.76 9.41
C ILE A 359 -8.26 1.08 8.82
N SER A 360 -8.62 -0.11 9.32
CA SER A 360 -9.83 -0.82 8.89
C SER A 360 -11.09 0.00 9.19
N ASN A 361 -11.19 0.60 10.38
CA ASN A 361 -12.30 1.47 10.74
C ASN A 361 -12.38 2.72 9.84
N ALA A 362 -11.25 3.37 9.56
CA ALA A 362 -11.20 4.51 8.63
C ALA A 362 -11.63 4.12 7.22
N TYR A 363 -11.23 2.94 6.75
CA TYR A 363 -11.64 2.39 5.46
C TYR A 363 -13.14 2.10 5.40
N ILE A 364 -13.68 1.49 6.47
CA ILE A 364 -15.12 1.24 6.60
C ILE A 364 -15.91 2.55 6.62
N LEU A 365 -15.45 3.57 7.32
CA LEU A 365 -16.09 4.90 7.33
C LEU A 365 -16.11 5.50 5.93
N ARG A 366 -15.00 5.43 5.18
CA ARG A 366 -14.93 5.92 3.80
C ARG A 366 -15.88 5.18 2.86
N ILE A 367 -15.98 3.85 3.02
CA ILE A 367 -16.96 3.06 2.26
C ILE A 367 -18.40 3.48 2.62
N LYS A 368 -18.69 3.72 3.91
CA LYS A 368 -20.00 4.19 4.33
C LYS A 368 -20.35 5.55 3.71
N ASP A 369 -19.40 6.47 3.65
CA ASP A 369 -19.60 7.77 3.03
C ASP A 369 -19.81 7.65 1.51
N GLN A 370 -19.04 6.82 0.83
CA GLN A 370 -19.25 6.52 -0.59
C GLN A 370 -20.63 5.88 -0.85
N LYS A 371 -21.05 4.92 0.01
CA LYS A 371 -22.41 4.34 -0.07
C LYS A 371 -23.48 5.40 0.16
N ARG A 372 -23.27 6.32 1.09
CA ARG A 372 -24.22 7.42 1.35
C ARG A 372 -24.36 8.32 0.13
N HIS A 373 -23.24 8.72 -0.50
CA HIS A 373 -23.26 9.47 -1.75
C HIS A 373 -23.93 8.70 -2.89
N LEU A 374 -23.64 7.41 -3.01
CA LEU A 374 -24.29 6.54 -3.99
C LEU A 374 -25.80 6.46 -3.75
N ASN A 375 -26.23 6.30 -2.49
CA ASN A 375 -27.65 6.29 -2.13
C ASN A 375 -28.33 7.63 -2.46
N TYR A 376 -27.68 8.78 -2.23
CA TYR A 376 -28.21 10.08 -2.64
C TYR A 376 -28.32 10.20 -4.16
N MET A 377 -27.33 9.70 -4.91
CA MET A 377 -27.41 9.68 -6.38
C MET A 377 -28.54 8.78 -6.88
N VAL A 378 -28.68 7.58 -6.29
CA VAL A 378 -29.77 6.66 -6.62
C VAL A 378 -31.14 7.28 -6.27
N SER A 379 -31.25 7.91 -5.10
CA SER A 379 -32.49 8.60 -4.69
C SER A 379 -32.83 9.75 -5.65
N ALA A 380 -31.84 10.52 -6.08
CA ALA A 380 -32.02 11.59 -7.05
C ALA A 380 -32.47 11.06 -8.42
N LEU A 381 -31.89 9.94 -8.86
CA LEU A 381 -32.28 9.26 -10.11
C LEU A 381 -33.71 8.71 -10.04
N VAL A 382 -34.10 8.12 -8.90
CA VAL A 382 -35.48 7.65 -8.67
C VAL A 382 -36.43 8.83 -8.68
N LEU A 383 -36.09 9.93 -8.03
CA LEU A 383 -36.93 11.15 -8.03
C LEU A 383 -37.09 11.73 -9.45
N LEU A 384 -35.96 11.74 -10.21
CA LEU A 384 -35.97 12.16 -11.61
C LEU A 384 -36.87 11.24 -12.48
N ALA A 385 -36.77 9.92 -12.26
CA ALA A 385 -37.60 8.93 -12.95
C ALA A 385 -39.08 9.12 -12.62
N LEU A 386 -39.44 9.40 -11.35
CA LEU A 386 -40.80 9.70 -10.93
C LEU A 386 -41.31 10.99 -11.56
N LEU A 387 -40.50 12.05 -11.63
CA LEU A 387 -40.83 13.30 -12.31
C LEU A 387 -41.08 13.08 -13.80
N LEU A 388 -40.21 12.29 -14.45
CA LEU A 388 -40.38 11.94 -15.87
C LEU A 388 -41.66 11.11 -16.08
N MET A 389 -42.00 10.18 -15.16
CA MET A 389 -43.21 9.40 -15.20
C MET A 389 -44.46 10.30 -15.02
N LEU A 390 -44.38 11.31 -14.14
CA LEU A 390 -45.43 12.29 -13.90
C LEU A 390 -45.62 13.19 -15.12
N MET A 391 -44.54 13.65 -15.75
CA MET A 391 -44.59 14.38 -17.02
C MET A 391 -45.17 13.51 -18.14
N PHE A 392 -44.76 12.24 -18.21
CA PHE A 392 -45.31 11.29 -19.19
C PHE A 392 -46.80 11.04 -18.96
N TRP A 393 -47.24 10.92 -17.70
CA TRP A 393 -48.65 10.79 -17.35
C TRP A 393 -49.46 12.06 -17.69
N GLN A 394 -48.89 13.24 -17.43
CA GLN A 394 -49.48 14.51 -17.87
C GLN A 394 -49.55 14.61 -19.41
N GLN A 395 -48.52 14.10 -20.09
CA GLN A 395 -48.48 14.05 -21.55
C GLN A 395 -49.58 13.11 -22.11
N ILE A 396 -49.74 11.93 -21.48
CA ILE A 396 -50.82 10.99 -21.82
C ILE A 396 -52.20 11.64 -21.58
N LYS A 397 -52.34 12.38 -20.46
CA LYS A 397 -53.59 13.08 -20.14
C LYS A 397 -53.90 14.23 -21.14
N LYS A 398 -52.86 14.94 -21.60
CA LYS A 398 -52.94 15.91 -22.68
C LYS A 398 -53.27 15.25 -24.02
N ASN A 399 -52.59 14.13 -24.32
CA ASN A 399 -52.83 13.39 -25.56
C ASN A 399 -54.25 12.79 -25.61
N ARG A 400 -54.78 12.26 -24.48
CA ARG A 400 -56.19 11.83 -24.40
C ARG A 400 -57.19 12.98 -24.61
N LYS A 401 -56.80 14.21 -24.14
CA LYS A 401 -57.61 15.39 -24.39
C LYS A 401 -57.52 15.85 -25.85
N ILE A 402 -56.38 15.63 -26.48
CA ILE A 402 -56.16 15.87 -27.91
C ILE A 402 -56.86 14.77 -28.73
N GLU A 403 -56.83 13.51 -28.31
CA GLU A 403 -57.57 12.41 -28.94
C GLU A 403 -59.08 12.64 -28.96
N ASN A 404 -59.63 13.14 -27.85
CA ASN A 404 -61.06 13.55 -27.81
C ASN A 404 -61.39 14.77 -28.72
N LEU A 405 -60.37 15.60 -29.05
CA LEU A 405 -60.45 16.69 -30.01
C LEU A 405 -60.22 16.20 -31.44
N THR A 406 -59.42 15.15 -31.62
CA THR A 406 -59.12 14.59 -32.93
C THR A 406 -60.18 13.59 -33.43
N ASP A 407 -60.99 13.01 -32.53
CA ASP A 407 -62.19 12.27 -32.98
C ASP A 407 -63.20 13.17 -33.74
N SER A 408 -63.12 14.49 -33.50
CA SER A 408 -63.87 15.48 -34.34
C SER A 408 -63.14 15.81 -35.65
N LEU A 409 -61.81 15.44 -35.75
CA LEU A 409 -61.03 15.65 -36.96
C LEU A 409 -60.81 14.35 -37.78
N ARG A 410 -61.48 13.24 -37.35
CA ARG A 410 -61.32 11.91 -37.99
C ARG A 410 -61.85 11.82 -39.41
N ASN A 411 -62.70 12.85 -39.82
CA ASN A 411 -63.18 12.96 -41.22
C ASN A 411 -62.13 13.51 -42.20
N ALA A 412 -60.88 13.86 -41.68
CA ALA A 412 -59.77 14.31 -42.54
C ALA A 412 -58.65 13.26 -42.65
N ASN A 413 -58.89 12.01 -42.22
CA ASN A 413 -57.85 11.10 -41.85
C ASN A 413 -57.55 9.94 -42.82
N ASP A 414 -58.08 10.01 -44.05
CA ASP A 414 -57.65 9.01 -45.07
C ASP A 414 -56.22 9.24 -45.58
N GLU A 415 -55.60 10.40 -45.30
CA GLU A 415 -54.20 10.68 -45.64
C GLU A 415 -53.21 10.23 -44.60
N LEU A 416 -53.62 9.95 -43.34
CA LEU A 416 -52.75 9.59 -42.22
C LEU A 416 -52.47 8.08 -42.09
N SER A 417 -53.16 7.23 -42.84
CA SER A 417 -52.97 5.79 -42.80
C SER A 417 -51.55 5.35 -43.22
N GLY A 418 -50.93 6.09 -44.16
CA GLY A 418 -49.58 5.82 -44.62
C GLY A 418 -48.48 6.19 -43.63
N ILE A 419 -48.75 7.10 -42.68
CA ILE A 419 -47.77 7.52 -41.66
C ILE A 419 -47.76 6.53 -40.48
N ASN A 420 -48.88 5.85 -40.21
CA ASN A 420 -48.96 4.87 -39.13
C ASN A 420 -48.11 3.59 -39.40
N GLU A 421 -47.96 3.22 -40.65
CA GLU A 421 -47.15 2.06 -41.03
C GLU A 421 -45.66 2.31 -40.85
N GLN A 422 -45.20 3.54 -41.11
CA GLN A 422 -43.79 3.94 -40.87
C GLN A 422 -43.46 4.10 -39.38
N LEU A 423 -44.42 4.53 -38.57
CA LEU A 423 -44.26 4.67 -37.11
C LEU A 423 -44.16 3.29 -36.41
N ASN A 424 -44.92 2.32 -36.91
CA ASN A 424 -44.87 0.95 -36.36
C ASN A 424 -43.54 0.26 -36.61
N THR A 425 -42.92 0.50 -37.77
CA THR A 425 -41.59 -0.04 -38.10
C THR A 425 -40.48 0.55 -37.21
N LYS A 426 -40.61 1.85 -36.88
CA LYS A 426 -39.66 2.51 -35.97
C LYS A 426 -39.83 2.13 -34.49
N ASN A 427 -41.05 1.84 -34.06
CA ASN A 427 -41.32 1.37 -32.70
C ASN A 427 -40.79 -0.06 -32.45
N ILE A 428 -40.81 -0.91 -33.46
CA ILE A 428 -40.20 -2.24 -33.39
C ILE A 428 -38.66 -2.12 -33.23
N GLN A 429 -38.04 -1.21 -33.99
CA GLN A 429 -36.60 -0.94 -33.88
C GLN A 429 -36.20 -0.35 -32.52
N LEU A 430 -37.04 0.50 -31.91
CA LEU A 430 -36.81 1.08 -30.59
C LEU A 430 -37.02 0.08 -29.46
N SER A 431 -37.97 -0.84 -29.60
CA SER A 431 -38.20 -1.94 -28.66
C SER A 431 -36.98 -2.91 -28.62
N GLU A 432 -36.45 -3.26 -29.79
CA GLU A 432 -35.22 -4.09 -29.89
C GLU A 432 -34.01 -3.42 -29.25
N LEU A 433 -33.90 -2.08 -29.34
CA LEU A 433 -32.82 -1.33 -28.72
C LEU A 433 -32.94 -1.27 -27.18
N SER A 434 -34.20 -1.21 -26.68
CA SER A 434 -34.48 -1.21 -25.24
C SER A 434 -34.16 -2.57 -24.60
N ASP A 435 -34.54 -3.66 -25.24
CA ASP A 435 -34.27 -5.02 -24.77
C ASP A 435 -32.76 -5.30 -24.69
N ILE A 436 -32.01 -4.79 -25.66
CA ILE A 436 -30.55 -4.87 -25.66
C ILE A 436 -29.95 -4.10 -24.47
N LYS A 437 -30.42 -2.91 -24.18
CA LYS A 437 -29.99 -2.06 -23.06
C LYS A 437 -30.25 -2.72 -21.71
N ASP A 438 -31.45 -3.29 -21.54
CA ASP A 438 -31.82 -3.96 -20.29
C ASP A 438 -31.01 -5.25 -20.06
N GLY A 439 -30.67 -5.96 -21.12
CA GLY A 439 -29.75 -7.10 -21.08
C GLY A 439 -28.35 -6.71 -20.58
N TYR A 440 -27.81 -5.56 -21.02
CA TYR A 440 -26.52 -5.05 -20.56
C TYR A 440 -26.55 -4.69 -19.08
N ILE A 441 -27.60 -4.01 -18.62
CA ILE A 441 -27.74 -3.61 -17.21
C ILE A 441 -27.83 -4.85 -16.31
N CYS A 442 -28.63 -5.84 -16.70
CA CYS A 442 -28.78 -7.09 -15.97
C CYS A 442 -27.46 -7.86 -15.88
N GLY A 443 -26.72 -7.97 -16.99
CA GLY A 443 -25.41 -8.61 -17.03
C GLY A 443 -24.39 -7.90 -16.11
N TYR A 444 -24.35 -6.57 -16.11
CA TYR A 444 -23.48 -5.80 -15.24
C TYR A 444 -23.84 -5.97 -13.75
N MET A 445 -25.13 -5.96 -13.40
CA MET A 445 -25.60 -6.19 -12.03
C MET A 445 -25.25 -7.60 -11.53
N ASN A 446 -25.38 -8.62 -12.38
CA ASN A 446 -24.96 -9.98 -12.04
C ASN A 446 -23.44 -10.08 -11.81
N LEU A 447 -22.65 -9.39 -12.60
CA LEU A 447 -21.18 -9.33 -12.45
C LEU A 447 -20.78 -8.66 -11.14
N CYS A 448 -21.43 -7.57 -10.77
CA CYS A 448 -21.22 -6.89 -9.50
C CYS A 448 -21.63 -7.77 -8.30
N THR A 449 -22.78 -8.44 -8.38
CA THR A 449 -23.26 -9.35 -7.31
C THR A 449 -22.31 -10.53 -7.12
N SER A 450 -21.83 -11.12 -8.21
CA SER A 450 -20.86 -12.18 -8.19
C SER A 450 -19.54 -11.74 -7.54
N TYR A 451 -19.08 -10.51 -7.81
CA TYR A 451 -17.88 -9.95 -7.20
C TYR A 451 -18.04 -9.74 -5.68
N ILE A 452 -19.19 -9.23 -5.24
CA ILE A 452 -19.49 -9.06 -3.82
C ILE A 452 -19.53 -10.42 -3.10
N SER A 453 -20.15 -11.43 -3.72
CA SER A 453 -20.20 -12.79 -3.16
C SER A 453 -18.80 -13.41 -3.05
N MET A 454 -17.95 -13.20 -4.04
CA MET A 454 -16.57 -13.66 -4.05
C MET A 454 -15.73 -13.01 -2.94
N LEU A 455 -15.90 -11.70 -2.70
CA LEU A 455 -15.24 -11.00 -1.59
C LEU A 455 -15.73 -11.52 -0.23
N GLU A 456 -17.02 -11.84 -0.12
CA GLU A 456 -17.59 -12.38 1.12
C GLU A 456 -17.10 -13.81 1.39
N GLU A 457 -16.98 -14.66 0.36
CA GLU A 457 -16.35 -15.98 0.48
C GLU A 457 -14.90 -15.85 0.96
N TYR A 458 -14.13 -14.93 0.37
CA TYR A 458 -12.76 -14.65 0.78
C TYR A 458 -12.67 -14.19 2.23
N ARG A 459 -13.54 -13.28 2.65
CA ARG A 459 -13.63 -12.82 4.03
C ARG A 459 -13.97 -13.94 4.99
N GLN A 460 -14.93 -14.79 4.62
CA GLN A 460 -15.33 -15.93 5.44
C GLN A 460 -14.22 -16.98 5.55
N GLU A 461 -13.50 -17.24 4.47
CA GLU A 461 -12.39 -18.19 4.46
C GLU A 461 -11.22 -17.67 5.31
N ALA A 462 -10.91 -16.38 5.21
CA ALA A 462 -9.93 -15.72 6.08
C ALA A 462 -10.35 -15.81 7.55
N TYR A 463 -11.63 -15.58 7.85
CA TYR A 463 -12.18 -15.70 9.22
C TYR A 463 -12.17 -17.14 9.73
N ARG A 464 -12.51 -18.12 8.89
CA ARG A 464 -12.42 -19.55 9.23
C ARG A 464 -10.99 -19.97 9.51
N THR A 465 -10.05 -19.48 8.71
CA THR A 465 -8.62 -19.77 8.87
C THR A 465 -8.08 -19.15 10.16
N ALA A 466 -8.52 -17.94 10.50
CA ALA A 466 -8.20 -17.28 11.77
C ALA A 466 -8.68 -18.10 12.98
N ASN A 467 -9.94 -18.57 12.92
CA ASN A 467 -10.55 -19.31 14.04
C ASN A 467 -10.02 -20.74 14.20
N LYS A 468 -9.57 -21.39 13.12
CA LYS A 468 -9.08 -22.78 13.14
C LYS A 468 -7.59 -22.91 13.45
N GLY A 469 -6.80 -21.88 13.26
CA GLY A 469 -5.34 -22.00 13.31
C GLY A 469 -4.59 -20.86 13.99
N GLY A 470 -5.29 -19.89 14.58
CA GLY A 470 -4.67 -18.72 15.21
C GLY A 470 -4.00 -17.77 14.19
N LEU A 471 -3.35 -16.73 14.71
CA LEU A 471 -2.72 -15.66 13.91
C LEU A 471 -1.69 -16.17 12.88
N GLY A 472 -0.99 -17.27 13.17
CA GLY A 472 0.01 -17.84 12.25
C GLY A 472 -0.59 -18.33 10.94
N LYS A 473 -1.69 -19.06 11.00
CA LYS A 473 -2.34 -19.62 9.79
C LYS A 473 -3.08 -18.58 8.96
N ILE A 474 -3.63 -17.54 9.56
CA ILE A 474 -4.27 -16.48 8.78
C ILE A 474 -3.23 -15.69 7.98
N ILE A 475 -2.03 -15.49 8.53
CA ILE A 475 -0.96 -14.79 7.83
C ILE A 475 -0.37 -15.65 6.72
N GLU A 476 -0.24 -16.95 6.95
CA GLU A 476 0.13 -17.91 5.90
C GLU A 476 -0.90 -17.91 4.76
N PHE A 477 -2.19 -17.90 5.11
CA PHE A 477 -3.29 -17.78 4.14
C PHE A 477 -3.22 -16.47 3.36
N LEU A 478 -3.07 -15.32 4.03
CA LEU A 478 -2.99 -14.00 3.39
C LEU A 478 -1.70 -13.80 2.60
N ARG A 479 -0.63 -14.51 2.95
CA ARG A 479 0.69 -14.45 2.30
C ARG A 479 0.80 -15.37 1.08
N SER A 480 -0.08 -16.36 0.97
CA SER A 480 -0.02 -17.36 -0.08
C SER A 480 -0.37 -16.74 -1.44
N PRO A 481 0.56 -16.71 -2.39
CA PRO A 481 0.26 -16.27 -3.76
C PRO A 481 -0.79 -17.18 -4.43
N LEU A 482 -0.91 -18.44 -3.97
CA LEU A 482 -1.89 -19.42 -4.45
C LEU A 482 -3.33 -18.98 -4.16
N VAL A 483 -3.56 -18.24 -3.08
CA VAL A 483 -4.90 -17.74 -2.73
C VAL A 483 -5.32 -16.66 -3.73
N ALA A 484 -4.44 -15.70 -4.01
CA ALA A 484 -4.71 -14.67 -5.00
C ALA A 484 -4.91 -15.27 -6.40
N GLU A 485 -4.08 -16.23 -6.79
CA GLU A 485 -4.20 -16.93 -8.08
C GLU A 485 -5.51 -17.72 -8.18
N HIS A 486 -5.93 -18.35 -7.08
CA HIS A 486 -7.19 -19.09 -7.02
C HIS A 486 -8.40 -18.15 -7.17
N GLU A 487 -8.37 -16.99 -6.51
CA GLU A 487 -9.44 -15.98 -6.61
C GLU A 487 -9.50 -15.33 -7.99
N TYR A 488 -8.35 -15.07 -8.63
CA TYR A 488 -8.34 -14.63 -10.02
C TYR A 488 -8.93 -15.69 -10.98
N LYS A 489 -8.64 -16.97 -10.77
CA LYS A 489 -9.23 -18.06 -11.56
C LYS A 489 -10.76 -18.14 -11.38
N LYS A 490 -11.27 -17.90 -10.15
CA LYS A 490 -12.72 -17.81 -9.91
C LYS A 490 -13.31 -16.59 -10.62
N PHE A 491 -12.69 -15.42 -10.46
CA PHE A 491 -13.11 -14.19 -11.11
C PHE A 491 -13.23 -14.37 -12.64
N TYR A 492 -12.21 -14.93 -13.28
CA TYR A 492 -12.25 -15.15 -14.72
C TYR A 492 -13.30 -16.17 -15.14
N ARG A 493 -13.54 -17.20 -14.35
CA ARG A 493 -14.64 -18.15 -14.63
C ARG A 493 -16.01 -17.46 -14.58
N HIS A 494 -16.25 -16.62 -13.59
CA HIS A 494 -17.49 -15.85 -13.49
C HIS A 494 -17.62 -14.83 -14.62
N PHE A 495 -16.54 -14.15 -14.96
CA PHE A 495 -16.51 -13.24 -16.10
C PHE A 495 -16.83 -13.97 -17.39
N ASP A 496 -16.14 -15.08 -17.66
CA ASP A 496 -16.34 -15.90 -18.87
C ASP A 496 -17.79 -16.36 -18.97
N ALA A 497 -18.33 -16.93 -17.90
CA ALA A 497 -19.71 -17.42 -17.86
C ALA A 497 -20.71 -16.28 -18.09
N THR A 498 -20.55 -15.13 -17.42
CA THR A 498 -21.43 -13.98 -17.58
C THR A 498 -21.30 -13.39 -18.99
N PHE A 499 -20.09 -13.24 -19.49
CA PHE A 499 -19.85 -12.69 -20.82
C PHE A 499 -20.44 -13.62 -21.91
N LEU A 500 -20.18 -14.93 -21.81
CA LEU A 500 -20.73 -15.89 -22.77
C LEU A 500 -22.24 -16.08 -22.64
N SER A 501 -22.83 -15.83 -21.48
CA SER A 501 -24.30 -15.78 -21.37
C SER A 501 -24.89 -14.57 -22.09
N MET A 502 -24.15 -13.46 -22.18
CA MET A 502 -24.56 -12.27 -22.96
C MET A 502 -24.22 -12.42 -24.45
N PHE A 503 -23.14 -13.10 -24.78
CA PHE A 503 -22.64 -13.30 -26.13
C PHE A 503 -22.37 -14.78 -26.41
N PRO A 504 -23.40 -15.65 -26.56
CA PRO A 504 -23.21 -17.10 -26.72
C PRO A 504 -22.35 -17.45 -27.92
N ASP A 505 -22.53 -16.78 -29.04
CA ASP A 505 -21.85 -17.07 -30.30
C ASP A 505 -20.54 -16.26 -30.47
N PHE A 506 -20.04 -15.60 -29.39
CA PHE A 506 -18.89 -14.71 -29.47
C PHE A 506 -17.64 -15.40 -30.02
N VAL A 507 -17.33 -16.60 -29.54
CA VAL A 507 -16.14 -17.35 -29.95
C VAL A 507 -16.22 -17.72 -31.42
N GLU A 508 -17.40 -18.14 -31.88
CA GLU A 508 -17.64 -18.48 -33.29
C GLU A 508 -17.51 -17.26 -34.19
N GLN A 509 -18.11 -16.15 -33.80
CA GLN A 509 -18.02 -14.89 -34.55
C GLN A 509 -16.59 -14.36 -34.62
N VAL A 510 -15.84 -14.42 -33.49
CA VAL A 510 -14.40 -14.08 -33.48
C VAL A 510 -13.61 -15.00 -34.38
N ASN A 511 -13.87 -16.30 -34.36
CA ASN A 511 -13.20 -17.28 -35.22
C ASN A 511 -13.45 -17.05 -36.72
N MET A 512 -14.61 -16.49 -37.10
CA MET A 512 -14.89 -16.07 -38.49
C MET A 512 -14.02 -14.86 -38.91
N LEU A 513 -13.49 -14.07 -37.93
CA LEU A 513 -12.63 -12.94 -38.20
C LEU A 513 -11.14 -13.31 -38.27
N LEU A 514 -10.77 -14.55 -37.96
CA LEU A 514 -9.38 -15.02 -37.84
C LEU A 514 -9.04 -16.06 -38.93
N GLN A 515 -7.76 -16.11 -39.30
CA GLN A 515 -7.21 -17.12 -40.19
C GLN A 515 -7.40 -18.51 -39.62
N PRO A 516 -7.61 -19.55 -40.45
CA PRO A 516 -7.92 -20.90 -39.99
C PRO A 516 -6.93 -21.48 -38.97
N GLU A 517 -5.62 -21.17 -39.14
CA GLU A 517 -4.55 -21.66 -38.27
C GLU A 517 -4.53 -20.95 -36.91
N SER A 518 -5.22 -19.81 -36.80
CA SER A 518 -5.23 -18.94 -35.58
C SER A 518 -6.58 -18.96 -34.85
N ARG A 519 -7.49 -19.87 -35.20
CA ARG A 519 -8.80 -20.02 -34.58
C ARG A 519 -8.69 -20.64 -33.20
N PHE A 520 -9.55 -20.17 -32.30
CA PHE A 520 -9.62 -20.69 -30.94
C PHE A 520 -10.48 -21.95 -30.86
N SER A 521 -9.92 -22.98 -30.24
CA SER A 521 -10.69 -24.15 -29.78
C SER A 521 -10.66 -24.10 -28.24
N VAL A 522 -11.78 -23.78 -27.63
CA VAL A 522 -11.90 -23.62 -26.18
C VAL A 522 -12.96 -24.55 -25.63
N ALA A 523 -12.81 -24.96 -24.37
CA ALA A 523 -13.84 -25.74 -23.68
C ALA A 523 -15.08 -24.84 -23.47
N GLU A 524 -16.26 -25.44 -23.52
CA GLU A 524 -17.54 -24.77 -23.37
C GLU A 524 -17.57 -23.97 -22.07
N GLY A 525 -17.96 -22.70 -22.12
CA GLY A 525 -18.06 -21.82 -20.97
C GLY A 525 -16.76 -21.16 -20.49
N THR A 526 -15.65 -21.28 -21.22
CA THR A 526 -14.36 -20.66 -20.85
C THR A 526 -13.78 -19.81 -21.98
N LEU A 527 -13.02 -18.78 -21.62
CA LEU A 527 -12.29 -17.92 -22.55
C LEU A 527 -10.78 -18.01 -22.28
N THR A 528 -9.98 -18.02 -23.34
CA THR A 528 -8.54 -17.83 -23.23
C THR A 528 -8.20 -16.37 -22.89
N THR A 529 -6.98 -16.09 -22.50
CA THR A 529 -6.52 -14.70 -22.23
C THR A 529 -6.72 -13.82 -23.48
N GLU A 530 -6.44 -14.33 -24.65
CA GLU A 530 -6.67 -13.63 -25.92
C GLU A 530 -8.15 -13.32 -26.14
N LEU A 531 -9.01 -14.28 -25.91
CA LEU A 531 -10.46 -14.11 -26.04
C LEU A 531 -11.01 -13.13 -25.00
N ARG A 532 -10.46 -13.09 -23.78
CA ARG A 532 -10.82 -12.09 -22.77
C ARG A 532 -10.39 -10.69 -23.18
N ILE A 533 -9.25 -10.53 -23.86
CA ILE A 533 -8.84 -9.26 -24.45
C ILE A 533 -9.88 -8.80 -25.49
N LEU A 534 -10.30 -9.70 -26.36
CA LEU A 534 -11.32 -9.40 -27.37
C LEU A 534 -12.70 -9.15 -26.74
N ALA A 535 -13.03 -9.86 -25.67
CA ALA A 535 -14.25 -9.63 -24.89
C ALA A 535 -14.24 -8.24 -24.23
N ALA A 536 -13.09 -7.82 -23.67
CA ALA A 536 -12.92 -6.47 -23.12
C ALA A 536 -13.11 -5.40 -24.20
N LEU A 537 -12.53 -5.59 -25.40
CA LEU A 537 -12.73 -4.71 -26.55
C LEU A 537 -14.21 -4.67 -26.93
N ARG A 538 -14.89 -5.81 -26.96
CA ARG A 538 -16.33 -5.90 -27.26
C ARG A 538 -17.17 -5.12 -26.22
N LEU A 539 -16.77 -5.14 -24.96
CA LEU A 539 -17.40 -4.35 -23.89
C LEU A 539 -17.02 -2.85 -23.94
N GLY A 540 -16.20 -2.43 -24.91
CA GLY A 540 -15.79 -1.04 -25.09
C GLY A 540 -14.53 -0.62 -24.32
N ILE A 541 -13.86 -1.54 -23.65
CA ILE A 541 -12.60 -1.27 -22.97
C ILE A 541 -11.46 -1.35 -24.01
N THR A 542 -11.17 -0.22 -24.64
CA THR A 542 -10.15 -0.15 -25.72
C THR A 542 -8.75 0.16 -25.21
N ASN A 543 -8.64 0.72 -24.01
CA ASN A 543 -7.38 1.12 -23.41
C ASN A 543 -6.57 -0.11 -22.93
N SER A 544 -5.38 -0.31 -23.51
CA SER A 544 -4.50 -1.43 -23.15
C SER A 544 -4.05 -1.42 -21.67
N VAL A 545 -4.05 -0.27 -21.00
CA VAL A 545 -3.73 -0.17 -19.57
C VAL A 545 -4.85 -0.80 -18.75
N GLN A 546 -6.09 -0.42 -19.04
CA GLN A 546 -7.28 -0.96 -18.37
C GLN A 546 -7.43 -2.47 -18.60
N ILE A 547 -7.14 -2.93 -19.83
CA ILE A 547 -7.14 -4.37 -20.14
C ILE A 547 -6.03 -5.10 -19.37
N ALA A 548 -4.86 -4.49 -19.22
CA ALA A 548 -3.74 -5.05 -18.46
C ALA A 548 -4.07 -5.17 -16.96
N GLU A 549 -4.70 -4.15 -16.40
CA GLU A 549 -5.20 -4.14 -15.02
C GLU A 549 -6.28 -5.21 -14.82
N PHE A 550 -7.25 -5.28 -15.73
CA PHE A 550 -8.32 -6.26 -15.70
C PHE A 550 -7.80 -7.71 -15.77
N LEU A 551 -6.82 -7.97 -16.63
CA LEU A 551 -6.24 -9.31 -16.82
C LEU A 551 -5.00 -9.59 -15.96
N HIS A 552 -4.67 -8.67 -15.09
CA HIS A 552 -3.50 -8.76 -14.18
C HIS A 552 -2.20 -9.12 -14.92
N CYS A 553 -2.02 -8.53 -16.10
CA CYS A 553 -0.89 -8.76 -17.00
C CYS A 553 -0.07 -7.49 -17.20
N SER A 554 1.16 -7.63 -17.68
CA SER A 554 1.95 -6.46 -18.05
C SER A 554 1.36 -5.77 -19.29
N LYS A 555 1.53 -4.44 -19.39
CA LYS A 555 1.09 -3.66 -20.57
C LYS A 555 1.72 -4.19 -21.85
N SER A 556 2.99 -4.63 -21.78
CA SER A 556 3.71 -5.22 -22.91
C SER A 556 3.08 -6.55 -23.34
N THR A 557 2.60 -7.35 -22.41
CA THR A 557 1.89 -8.61 -22.69
C THR A 557 0.61 -8.35 -23.47
N ILE A 558 -0.21 -7.39 -23.04
CA ILE A 558 -1.44 -7.04 -23.75
C ILE A 558 -1.14 -6.49 -25.14
N PHE A 559 -0.13 -5.64 -25.26
CA PHE A 559 0.28 -5.11 -26.57
C PHE A 559 0.71 -6.22 -27.53
N ASN A 560 1.49 -7.20 -27.04
CA ASN A 560 1.91 -8.34 -27.84
C ASN A 560 0.73 -9.21 -28.30
N TYR A 561 -0.22 -9.49 -27.39
CA TYR A 561 -1.43 -10.22 -27.76
C TYR A 561 -2.28 -9.49 -28.79
N ARG A 562 -2.54 -8.20 -28.59
CA ARG A 562 -3.31 -7.39 -29.57
C ARG A 562 -2.63 -7.34 -30.92
N THR A 563 -1.32 -7.20 -30.94
CA THR A 563 -0.54 -7.19 -32.21
C THR A 563 -0.62 -8.56 -32.90
N ARG A 564 -0.47 -9.65 -32.14
CA ARG A 564 -0.59 -11.02 -32.67
C ARG A 564 -1.98 -11.27 -33.24
N LEU A 565 -3.03 -10.88 -32.50
CA LEU A 565 -4.41 -11.04 -32.94
C LEU A 565 -4.73 -10.24 -34.21
N ARG A 566 -4.25 -8.99 -34.30
CA ARG A 566 -4.38 -8.17 -35.51
C ARG A 566 -3.64 -8.78 -36.70
N ASN A 567 -2.49 -9.41 -36.47
CA ASN A 567 -1.75 -10.10 -37.52
C ASN A 567 -2.42 -11.38 -37.99
N ALA A 568 -3.19 -12.04 -37.12
CA ALA A 568 -3.96 -13.24 -37.42
C ALA A 568 -5.36 -12.95 -38.02
N ALA A 569 -5.73 -11.68 -38.20
CA ALA A 569 -7.03 -11.28 -38.71
C ALA A 569 -7.21 -11.58 -40.19
N LEU A 570 -8.41 -11.99 -40.60
CA LEU A 570 -8.84 -12.05 -41.99
C LEU A 570 -9.23 -10.64 -42.49
N GLY A 571 -8.55 -10.16 -43.54
CA GLY A 571 -8.80 -8.84 -44.14
C GLY A 571 -7.92 -7.74 -43.57
N ASN A 572 -8.46 -6.49 -43.50
CA ASN A 572 -7.69 -5.33 -43.07
C ASN A 572 -7.38 -5.37 -41.56
N ARG A 573 -6.09 -5.36 -41.22
CA ARG A 573 -5.58 -5.42 -39.83
C ARG A 573 -6.01 -4.24 -38.96
N SER A 574 -6.16 -3.05 -39.57
CA SER A 574 -6.57 -1.84 -38.84
C SER A 574 -8.00 -1.91 -38.33
N ASP A 575 -8.86 -2.64 -39.03
CA ASP A 575 -10.30 -2.68 -38.78
C ASP A 575 -10.71 -3.88 -37.90
N PHE A 576 -9.75 -4.77 -37.57
CA PHE A 576 -10.03 -5.99 -36.83
C PHE A 576 -10.70 -5.70 -35.48
N GLU A 577 -10.15 -4.79 -34.69
CA GLU A 577 -10.70 -4.45 -33.37
C GLU A 577 -12.08 -3.80 -33.50
N CYS A 578 -12.31 -2.95 -34.51
CA CYS A 578 -13.64 -2.39 -34.78
C CYS A 578 -14.66 -3.49 -35.16
N ARG A 579 -14.23 -4.47 -35.94
CA ARG A 579 -15.09 -5.63 -36.29
C ARG A 579 -15.41 -6.49 -35.08
N VAL A 580 -14.45 -6.69 -34.16
CA VAL A 580 -14.70 -7.38 -32.87
C VAL A 580 -15.68 -6.60 -32.02
N MET A 581 -15.57 -5.27 -31.94
CA MET A 581 -16.51 -4.41 -31.21
C MET A 581 -17.92 -4.46 -31.80
N SER A 582 -18.06 -4.75 -33.09
CA SER A 582 -19.35 -4.84 -33.79
C SER A 582 -19.97 -6.24 -33.78
N VAL A 583 -19.33 -7.23 -33.13
CA VAL A 583 -19.90 -8.58 -32.94
C VAL A 583 -21.27 -8.46 -32.25
N THR A 584 -22.31 -8.96 -32.91
CA THR A 584 -23.69 -8.85 -32.44
C THR A 584 -24.03 -9.93 -31.42
N ILE A 585 -25.08 -9.66 -30.63
CA ILE A 585 -25.71 -10.68 -29.79
C ILE A 585 -26.45 -11.63 -30.74
N GLY A 586 -26.01 -12.88 -30.82
CA GLY A 586 -26.70 -13.88 -31.64
C GLY A 586 -28.13 -14.06 -31.14
N HIS A 587 -29.08 -13.84 -32.01
CA HIS A 587 -30.46 -14.28 -31.76
C HIS A 587 -30.48 -15.80 -31.79
N SER A 588 -30.32 -16.45 -30.65
CA SER A 588 -30.80 -17.81 -30.46
C SER A 588 -32.29 -17.80 -30.82
N SER A 589 -32.64 -18.41 -31.95
CA SER A 589 -33.99 -18.65 -32.36
C SER A 589 -34.77 -19.33 -31.23
N ARG A 590 -35.48 -18.55 -30.43
CA ARG A 590 -36.53 -19.12 -29.57
C ARG A 590 -37.52 -19.83 -30.46
N PRO A 591 -37.86 -21.12 -30.23
CA PRO A 591 -38.95 -21.77 -30.97
C PRO A 591 -40.21 -20.97 -30.73
N LYS A 592 -40.87 -20.57 -31.83
CA LYS A 592 -42.20 -19.92 -31.79
C LYS A 592 -43.14 -20.82 -30.98
N PRO A 593 -43.90 -20.27 -30.01
CA PRO A 593 -44.94 -21.06 -29.39
C PRO A 593 -45.96 -21.45 -30.49
N LYS A 594 -46.23 -22.75 -30.59
CA LYS A 594 -47.34 -23.26 -31.41
C LYS A 594 -48.65 -22.68 -30.86
N THR A 595 -49.41 -22.08 -31.74
CA THR A 595 -50.79 -21.62 -31.60
C THR A 595 -51.66 -22.52 -30.76
#